data_6b24b48a7a6ef21055209b5ac43b5985
#
_entry.id   6b24b48a7a6ef21055209b5ac43b5985
#
_cell.length_a   1.000
_cell.length_b   1.000
_cell.length_c   1.000
_cell.angle_alpha   90.00
_cell.angle_beta   90.00
_cell.angle_gamma   90.00
#
_symmetry.space_group_name_H-M   'P 1'
#
loop_
_entity.id
_entity.type
_entity.pdbx_description
1 polymer ?
#
loop_
_entity_poly.entity_id
_entity_poly.type
_entity_poly.pdbx_seq_one_letter_code
_entity_poly.pdbx_strand_id
1 'polypeptide(L)'
;MAMTIVEAARAVTGGVDTHLDVHVAAALDPIGGLLGVESFAATPAGYRKLLSWMEGFGAVTKVGVEGTGAYGAGLTRFLRRHDVAVVEVDRQNRQARRQHGKSDPLDAIEAARAAQSGRARGAAKTRDGAAEAMRALVVAKRSARDMRIKSLNQIRHLSFTGPDCLRARLKGLSPVMLPVEAAALRPRAGSDPVLYATKLSIQTLGRRILALEEETARIDEVLGELVAGLAPSLLGLYGVGVGSAAALLVAAGDNPERLRSEAAWAHLCGVAPIEASSGKVVRHRLNRGGDRHANAALWHIVMVRMVSDPRTREYVERRTKEGRSKLEIIRILKRYVAREVYPHLPRP
;
A
#
# COMPACT_ATOMS: atom_id res chain seq x y z
N MET A 1 -56.63 25.12 -3.57
CA MET A 1 -55.36 24.49 -3.02
C MET A 1 -54.33 24.54 -4.13
N ALA A 2 -53.32 25.38 -4.02
CA ALA A 2 -52.18 25.36 -4.96
C ALA A 2 -51.27 24.18 -4.55
N MET A 3 -51.14 23.19 -5.41
CA MET A 3 -50.11 22.17 -5.26
C MET A 3 -48.76 22.81 -5.55
N THR A 4 -47.96 23.02 -4.50
CA THR A 4 -46.55 23.37 -4.66
C THR A 4 -45.83 22.12 -5.15
N ILE A 5 -45.47 22.06 -6.41
CA ILE A 5 -44.57 21.05 -6.95
C ILE A 5 -43.20 21.43 -6.38
N VAL A 6 -42.75 20.68 -5.37
CA VAL A 6 -41.34 20.73 -4.93
C VAL A 6 -40.54 20.04 -6.03
N GLU A 7 -39.96 20.82 -6.93
CA GLU A 7 -39.04 20.28 -7.92
C GLU A 7 -37.85 19.70 -7.19
N ALA A 8 -37.68 18.38 -7.23
CA ALA A 8 -36.53 17.71 -6.64
C ALA A 8 -35.27 18.24 -7.29
N ALA A 9 -34.31 18.67 -6.48
CA ALA A 9 -33.06 19.22 -7.01
C ALA A 9 -32.41 18.19 -7.96
N ARG A 10 -32.00 18.67 -9.14
CA ARG A 10 -31.36 17.85 -10.18
C ARG A 10 -30.20 17.12 -9.62
N ALA A 11 -30.11 15.81 -9.80
CA ALA A 11 -28.95 15.01 -9.35
C ALA A 11 -27.72 15.33 -10.20
N VAL A 12 -26.57 15.53 -9.54
CA VAL A 12 -25.27 15.81 -10.17
C VAL A 12 -24.30 14.70 -9.84
N THR A 13 -23.58 14.21 -10.86
CA THR A 13 -22.44 13.31 -10.69
C THR A 13 -21.15 14.06 -11.01
N GLY A 14 -20.25 14.16 -10.03
CA GLY A 14 -18.94 14.77 -10.20
C GLY A 14 -17.88 13.77 -10.65
N GLY A 15 -16.82 14.28 -11.28
CA GLY A 15 -15.59 13.55 -11.53
C GLY A 15 -14.39 14.45 -11.32
N VAL A 16 -13.31 13.94 -10.74
CA VAL A 16 -12.14 14.75 -10.43
C VAL A 16 -10.86 14.01 -10.81
N ASP A 17 -10.07 14.68 -11.65
CA ASP A 17 -8.66 14.35 -11.88
C ASP A 17 -7.80 15.12 -10.87
N THR A 18 -6.90 14.42 -10.14
CA THR A 18 -6.21 15.00 -9.00
C THR A 18 -4.70 15.14 -9.24
N HIS A 19 -4.20 16.35 -8.99
CA HIS A 19 -2.78 16.71 -9.04
C HIS A 19 -2.30 17.33 -7.73
N LEU A 20 -1.00 17.59 -7.62
CA LEU A 20 -0.37 18.10 -6.40
C LEU A 20 -0.98 19.44 -5.95
N ASP A 21 -1.10 20.39 -6.87
CA ASP A 21 -1.47 21.79 -6.57
C ASP A 21 -2.87 22.14 -7.02
N VAL A 22 -3.41 21.44 -8.02
CA VAL A 22 -4.69 21.74 -8.65
C VAL A 22 -5.47 20.45 -8.91
N HIS A 23 -6.78 20.47 -8.69
CA HIS A 23 -7.70 19.44 -9.09
C HIS A 23 -8.59 19.96 -10.21
N VAL A 24 -8.81 19.18 -11.26
CA VAL A 24 -9.75 19.49 -12.33
C VAL A 24 -11.02 18.68 -12.08
N ALA A 25 -12.15 19.37 -12.01
CA ALA A 25 -13.45 18.77 -11.72
C ALA A 25 -14.39 18.93 -12.91
N ALA A 26 -15.18 17.89 -13.17
CA ALA A 26 -16.29 17.90 -14.13
C ALA A 26 -17.60 17.56 -13.42
N ALA A 27 -18.70 18.17 -13.85
CA ALA A 27 -20.05 17.89 -13.37
C ALA A 27 -20.92 17.39 -14.53
N LEU A 28 -21.65 16.29 -14.31
CA LEU A 28 -22.59 15.69 -15.25
C LEU A 28 -24.02 15.74 -14.72
N ASP A 29 -24.96 15.92 -15.61
CA ASP A 29 -26.38 15.75 -15.34
C ASP A 29 -26.81 14.29 -15.26
N PRO A 30 -28.05 13.93 -14.87
CA PRO A 30 -28.49 12.56 -14.72
C PRO A 30 -28.40 11.68 -15.97
N ILE A 31 -28.44 12.28 -17.15
CA ILE A 31 -28.36 11.56 -18.44
C ILE A 31 -26.97 11.57 -19.05
N GLY A 32 -25.95 12.11 -18.32
CA GLY A 32 -24.56 12.15 -18.77
C GLY A 32 -24.14 13.37 -19.57
N GLY A 33 -25.02 14.37 -19.67
CA GLY A 33 -24.71 15.67 -20.27
C GLY A 33 -23.70 16.44 -19.41
N LEU A 34 -22.70 17.06 -20.05
CA LEU A 34 -21.70 17.86 -19.37
C LEU A 34 -22.28 19.22 -18.94
N LEU A 35 -22.23 19.52 -17.64
CA LEU A 35 -22.68 20.78 -17.05
C LEU A 35 -21.55 21.81 -16.96
N GLY A 36 -20.34 21.36 -16.73
CA GLY A 36 -19.16 22.22 -16.66
C GLY A 36 -17.88 21.45 -16.29
N VAL A 37 -16.76 22.15 -16.51
CA VAL A 37 -15.42 21.72 -16.06
C VAL A 37 -14.74 22.94 -15.49
N GLU A 38 -14.13 22.79 -14.31
CA GLU A 38 -13.40 23.87 -13.63
C GLU A 38 -12.22 23.34 -12.82
N SER A 39 -11.24 24.21 -12.56
CA SER A 39 -10.02 23.90 -11.83
C SER A 39 -10.01 24.52 -10.44
N PHE A 40 -9.59 23.78 -9.42
CA PHE A 40 -9.60 24.19 -8.02
C PHE A 40 -8.26 23.90 -7.37
N ALA A 41 -7.79 24.79 -6.49
CA ALA A 41 -6.58 24.55 -5.73
C ALA A 41 -6.73 23.31 -4.83
N ALA A 42 -5.69 22.48 -4.73
CA ALA A 42 -5.65 21.29 -3.88
C ALA A 42 -5.48 21.66 -2.38
N THR A 43 -6.38 22.49 -1.86
CA THR A 43 -6.41 23.02 -0.49
C THR A 43 -7.81 22.87 0.12
N PRO A 44 -7.97 22.94 1.46
CA PRO A 44 -9.28 22.92 2.10
C PRO A 44 -10.25 24.00 1.58
N ALA A 45 -9.74 25.18 1.23
CA ALA A 45 -10.53 26.26 0.63
C ALA A 45 -10.96 25.91 -0.81
N GLY A 46 -10.04 25.31 -1.58
CA GLY A 46 -10.36 24.84 -2.95
C GLY A 46 -11.36 23.71 -2.94
N TYR A 47 -11.30 22.77 -1.99
CA TYR A 47 -12.28 21.67 -1.86
C TYR A 47 -13.70 22.21 -1.58
N ARG A 48 -13.83 23.23 -0.72
CA ARG A 48 -15.12 23.90 -0.48
C ARG A 48 -15.66 24.55 -1.75
N LYS A 49 -14.81 25.28 -2.49
CA LYS A 49 -15.20 25.90 -3.77
C LYS A 49 -15.62 24.85 -4.80
N LEU A 50 -14.89 23.74 -4.91
CA LEU A 50 -15.20 22.63 -5.79
C LEU A 50 -16.59 22.04 -5.50
N LEU A 51 -16.87 21.73 -4.23
CA LEU A 51 -18.17 21.19 -3.84
C LEU A 51 -19.29 22.19 -4.09
N SER A 52 -19.13 23.44 -3.65
CA SER A 52 -20.13 24.50 -3.87
C SER A 52 -20.38 24.78 -5.35
N TRP A 53 -19.35 24.71 -6.21
CA TRP A 53 -19.50 24.81 -7.65
C TRP A 53 -20.35 23.67 -8.23
N MET A 54 -20.11 22.42 -7.81
CA MET A 54 -20.94 21.29 -8.21
C MET A 54 -22.38 21.43 -7.72
N GLU A 55 -22.58 21.87 -6.47
CA GLU A 55 -23.89 22.12 -5.86
C GLU A 55 -24.68 23.23 -6.59
N GLY A 56 -24.00 24.16 -7.23
CA GLY A 56 -24.62 25.16 -8.08
C GLY A 56 -25.38 24.60 -9.28
N PHE A 57 -25.09 23.36 -9.68
CA PHE A 57 -25.83 22.65 -10.74
C PHE A 57 -26.97 21.76 -10.21
N GLY A 58 -26.96 21.44 -8.90
CA GLY A 58 -27.96 20.58 -8.26
C GLY A 58 -27.40 19.74 -7.12
N ALA A 59 -28.14 18.71 -6.69
CA ALA A 59 -27.74 17.84 -5.59
C ALA A 59 -26.60 16.90 -5.99
N VAL A 60 -25.44 17.03 -5.37
CA VAL A 60 -24.27 16.17 -5.63
C VAL A 60 -24.47 14.80 -4.99
N THR A 61 -24.74 13.78 -5.78
CA THR A 61 -25.04 12.42 -5.28
C THR A 61 -23.80 11.56 -5.12
N LYS A 62 -22.82 11.71 -6.03
CA LYS A 62 -21.54 10.98 -5.99
C LYS A 62 -20.46 11.72 -6.77
N VAL A 63 -19.21 11.47 -6.40
CA VAL A 63 -18.02 12.00 -7.10
C VAL A 63 -17.03 10.87 -7.38
N GLY A 64 -16.69 10.67 -8.65
CA GLY A 64 -15.59 9.81 -9.07
C GLY A 64 -14.27 10.53 -8.88
N VAL A 65 -13.33 9.97 -8.12
CA VAL A 65 -12.03 10.58 -7.87
C VAL A 65 -10.92 9.66 -8.33
N GLU A 66 -10.07 10.15 -9.25
CA GLU A 66 -8.84 9.46 -9.60
C GLU A 66 -7.76 9.73 -8.54
N GLY A 67 -6.99 8.71 -8.17
CA GLY A 67 -5.88 8.88 -7.25
C GLY A 67 -6.26 9.16 -5.78
N THR A 68 -7.36 8.62 -5.29
CA THR A 68 -7.81 8.71 -3.88
C THR A 68 -6.73 8.34 -2.89
N GLY A 69 -5.75 7.56 -3.34
CA GLY A 69 -4.60 7.09 -2.57
C GLY A 69 -3.42 8.05 -2.52
N ALA A 70 -3.42 9.12 -3.29
CA ALA A 70 -2.32 10.07 -3.43
C ALA A 70 -2.84 11.51 -3.31
N TYR A 71 -2.82 12.26 -4.41
CA TYR A 71 -3.23 13.67 -4.41
C TYR A 71 -4.71 13.88 -4.08
N GLY A 72 -5.57 12.92 -4.41
CA GLY A 72 -7.00 12.97 -4.10
C GLY A 72 -7.38 12.60 -2.65
N ALA A 73 -6.43 12.22 -1.80
CA ALA A 73 -6.74 11.77 -0.44
C ALA A 73 -7.38 12.86 0.44
N GLY A 74 -6.91 14.11 0.32
CA GLY A 74 -7.46 15.26 1.03
C GLY A 74 -8.90 15.56 0.60
N LEU A 75 -9.14 15.64 -0.71
CA LEU A 75 -10.46 15.84 -1.29
C LEU A 75 -11.41 14.71 -0.91
N THR A 76 -10.98 13.46 -0.98
CA THR A 76 -11.78 12.28 -0.60
C THR A 76 -12.29 12.38 0.83
N ARG A 77 -11.41 12.71 1.79
CA ARG A 77 -11.81 12.91 3.20
C ARG A 77 -12.77 14.09 3.35
N PHE A 78 -12.54 15.18 2.62
CA PHE A 78 -13.41 16.36 2.64
C PHE A 78 -14.81 16.03 2.14
N LEU A 79 -14.95 15.42 0.96
CA LEU A 79 -16.23 15.04 0.38
C LEU A 79 -17.03 14.09 1.27
N ARG A 80 -16.37 13.08 1.84
CA ARG A 80 -17.03 12.13 2.75
C ARG A 80 -17.54 12.78 4.04
N ARG A 81 -16.83 13.78 4.59
CA ARG A 81 -17.31 14.56 5.75
C ARG A 81 -18.52 15.45 5.44
N HIS A 82 -18.81 15.65 4.16
CA HIS A 82 -19.97 16.38 3.67
C HIS A 82 -21.01 15.43 3.06
N ASP A 83 -20.98 14.14 3.47
CA ASP A 83 -21.94 13.10 3.07
C ASP A 83 -22.02 12.83 1.56
N VAL A 84 -20.98 13.23 0.81
CA VAL A 84 -20.86 12.93 -0.62
C VAL A 84 -20.23 11.57 -0.83
N ALA A 85 -20.91 10.69 -1.56
CA ALA A 85 -20.38 9.37 -1.92
C ALA A 85 -19.18 9.51 -2.86
N VAL A 86 -18.01 8.99 -2.43
CA VAL A 86 -16.79 8.99 -3.24
C VAL A 86 -16.54 7.60 -3.82
N VAL A 87 -16.41 7.57 -5.15
CA VAL A 87 -16.07 6.36 -5.92
C VAL A 87 -14.63 6.47 -6.39
N GLU A 88 -13.82 5.46 -6.05
CA GLU A 88 -12.45 5.37 -6.56
C GLU A 88 -12.45 5.00 -8.04
N VAL A 89 -11.84 5.85 -8.86
CA VAL A 89 -11.69 5.62 -10.28
C VAL A 89 -10.28 5.15 -10.56
N ASP A 90 -10.16 3.93 -11.06
CA ASP A 90 -8.87 3.40 -11.52
C ASP A 90 -8.40 4.16 -12.76
N ARG A 91 -7.07 4.21 -12.96
CA ARG A 91 -6.48 4.81 -14.15
C ARG A 91 -7.15 4.29 -15.41
N GLN A 92 -7.60 5.22 -16.23
CA GLN A 92 -8.34 4.97 -17.46
C GLN A 92 -7.63 3.99 -18.41
N ASN A 93 -8.44 3.28 -19.20
CA ASN A 93 -8.01 2.37 -20.25
C ASN A 93 -7.01 3.07 -21.20
N ARG A 94 -5.83 2.50 -21.37
CA ARG A 94 -4.78 3.01 -22.29
C ARG A 94 -5.28 3.21 -23.72
N GLN A 95 -6.32 2.49 -24.13
CA GLN A 95 -6.91 2.55 -25.47
C GLN A 95 -7.69 3.85 -25.69
N ALA A 96 -8.47 4.31 -24.70
CA ALA A 96 -9.18 5.59 -24.75
C ALA A 96 -8.20 6.77 -24.81
N ARG A 97 -7.10 6.72 -24.05
CA ARG A 97 -6.02 7.73 -24.10
C ARG A 97 -5.32 7.81 -25.46
N ARG A 98 -5.21 6.71 -26.20
CA ARG A 98 -4.61 6.70 -27.55
C ARG A 98 -5.53 7.38 -28.59
N GLN A 99 -6.84 7.32 -28.40
CA GLN A 99 -7.81 7.87 -29.37
C GLN A 99 -8.09 9.36 -29.15
N HIS A 100 -8.08 9.86 -27.91
CA HIS A 100 -8.51 11.21 -27.57
C HIS A 100 -7.42 12.13 -27.02
N GLY A 101 -6.17 11.65 -26.94
CA GLY A 101 -5.09 12.39 -26.29
C GLY A 101 -5.21 12.40 -24.76
N LYS A 102 -4.31 13.15 -24.09
CA LYS A 102 -4.33 13.36 -22.64
C LYS A 102 -4.64 14.82 -22.35
N SER A 103 -5.76 15.08 -21.65
CA SER A 103 -5.98 16.37 -21.02
C SER A 103 -6.73 16.17 -19.71
N ASP A 104 -6.37 16.93 -18.69
CA ASP A 104 -6.94 16.85 -17.35
C ASP A 104 -8.48 17.06 -17.33
N PRO A 105 -9.07 17.97 -18.16
CA PRO A 105 -10.53 18.07 -18.35
C PRO A 105 -11.19 16.78 -18.83
N LEU A 106 -10.60 16.09 -19.81
CA LEU A 106 -11.14 14.83 -20.32
C LEU A 106 -11.04 13.72 -19.27
N ASP A 107 -9.93 13.67 -18.51
CA ASP A 107 -9.73 12.69 -17.44
C ASP A 107 -10.77 12.90 -16.31
N ALA A 108 -11.10 14.16 -15.95
CA ALA A 108 -12.19 14.50 -15.01
C ALA A 108 -13.58 14.09 -15.53
N ILE A 109 -13.90 14.35 -16.79
CA ILE A 109 -15.17 13.95 -17.42
C ILE A 109 -15.31 12.42 -17.42
N GLU A 110 -14.26 11.71 -17.79
CA GLU A 110 -14.27 10.24 -17.79
C GLU A 110 -14.37 9.65 -16.37
N ALA A 111 -13.80 10.31 -15.36
CA ALA A 111 -13.99 9.94 -13.95
C ALA A 111 -15.47 10.07 -13.54
N ALA A 112 -16.12 11.17 -13.93
CA ALA A 112 -17.56 11.36 -13.70
C ALA A 112 -18.41 10.29 -14.40
N ARG A 113 -18.13 10.01 -15.68
CA ARG A 113 -18.82 8.96 -16.46
C ARG A 113 -18.61 7.57 -15.88
N ALA A 114 -17.41 7.27 -15.42
CA ALA A 114 -17.11 5.98 -14.78
C ALA A 114 -17.89 5.78 -13.48
N ALA A 115 -18.00 6.84 -12.66
CA ALA A 115 -18.80 6.84 -11.45
C ALA A 115 -20.30 6.75 -11.74
N GLN A 116 -20.80 7.50 -12.74
CA GLN A 116 -22.21 7.53 -13.12
C GLN A 116 -22.70 6.20 -13.67
N SER A 117 -21.96 5.61 -14.60
CA SER A 117 -22.31 4.33 -15.23
C SER A 117 -22.12 3.10 -14.33
N GLY A 118 -21.51 3.26 -13.15
CA GLY A 118 -21.17 2.16 -12.26
C GLY A 118 -20.03 1.26 -12.78
N ARG A 119 -19.27 1.68 -13.79
CA ARG A 119 -18.01 1.03 -14.19
C ARG A 119 -17.00 1.10 -13.06
N ALA A 120 -16.85 2.24 -12.43
CA ALA A 120 -16.12 2.40 -11.19
C ALA A 120 -17.03 2.02 -10.01
N ARG A 121 -16.63 1.02 -9.24
CA ARG A 121 -17.38 0.50 -8.08
C ARG A 121 -16.53 0.45 -6.82
N GLY A 122 -15.28 0.86 -6.90
CA GLY A 122 -14.35 0.85 -5.77
C GLY A 122 -14.75 1.88 -4.72
N ALA A 123 -15.06 1.44 -3.50
CA ALA A 123 -15.10 2.37 -2.39
C ALA A 123 -13.68 2.83 -2.07
N ALA A 124 -13.45 4.13 -2.03
CA ALA A 124 -12.15 4.68 -1.64
C ALA A 124 -11.82 4.31 -0.19
N LYS A 125 -10.53 4.08 0.11
CA LYS A 125 -10.08 3.96 1.51
C LYS A 125 -10.33 5.27 2.23
N THR A 126 -10.88 5.20 3.46
CA THR A 126 -11.19 6.41 4.26
C THR A 126 -9.94 7.19 4.64
N ARG A 127 -8.84 6.48 4.94
CA ARG A 127 -7.54 7.06 5.33
C ARG A 127 -7.61 8.02 6.51
N ASP A 128 -8.37 7.66 7.51
CA ASP A 128 -8.60 8.48 8.72
C ASP A 128 -8.60 7.65 10.01
N GLY A 129 -8.30 6.36 9.92
CA GLY A 129 -8.29 5.42 11.04
C GLY A 129 -6.92 4.81 11.33
N ALA A 130 -6.95 3.72 12.11
CA ALA A 130 -5.76 3.01 12.56
C ALA A 130 -4.94 2.39 11.41
N ALA A 131 -5.59 1.94 10.33
CA ALA A 131 -4.88 1.40 9.18
C ALA A 131 -4.04 2.48 8.47
N GLU A 132 -4.52 3.72 8.39
CA GLU A 132 -3.74 4.82 7.82
C GLU A 132 -2.59 5.24 8.75
N ALA A 133 -2.81 5.24 10.08
CA ALA A 133 -1.74 5.47 11.04
C ALA A 133 -0.63 4.41 10.89
N MET A 134 -1.00 3.13 10.82
CA MET A 134 -0.04 2.05 10.55
C MET A 134 0.66 2.22 9.20
N ARG A 135 -0.04 2.68 8.16
CA ARG A 135 0.56 2.92 6.84
C ARG A 135 1.69 3.95 6.90
N ALA A 136 1.49 5.04 7.63
CA ALA A 136 2.52 6.08 7.81
C ALA A 136 3.79 5.49 8.47
N LEU A 137 3.61 4.74 9.56
CA LEU A 137 4.70 4.09 10.28
C LEU A 137 5.42 3.02 9.43
N VAL A 138 4.66 2.22 8.68
CA VAL A 138 5.22 1.19 7.79
C VAL A 138 6.07 1.81 6.67
N VAL A 139 5.73 3.01 6.18
CA VAL A 139 6.56 3.73 5.19
C VAL A 139 7.92 4.09 5.80
N ALA A 140 7.96 4.69 6.98
CA ALA A 140 9.19 5.03 7.69
C ALA A 140 10.03 3.78 7.99
N LYS A 141 9.40 2.74 8.56
CA LYS A 141 10.07 1.47 8.87
C LYS A 141 10.71 0.81 7.65
N ARG A 142 10.05 0.83 6.49
CA ARG A 142 10.63 0.29 5.24
C ARG A 142 11.84 1.10 4.81
N SER A 143 11.76 2.43 4.86
CA SER A 143 12.89 3.30 4.56
C SER A 143 14.09 3.00 5.45
N ALA A 144 13.88 2.90 6.76
CA ALA A 144 14.92 2.56 7.72
C ALA A 144 15.55 1.18 7.42
N ARG A 145 14.74 0.16 7.15
CA ARG A 145 15.21 -1.18 6.78
C ARG A 145 16.05 -1.18 5.50
N ASP A 146 15.60 -0.49 4.46
CA ASP A 146 16.30 -0.46 3.17
C ASP A 146 17.64 0.27 3.29
N MET A 147 17.67 1.37 4.06
CA MET A 147 18.90 2.09 4.36
C MET A 147 19.86 1.27 5.22
N ARG A 148 19.36 0.50 6.19
CA ARG A 148 20.13 -0.45 6.99
C ARG A 148 20.84 -1.48 6.10
N ILE A 149 20.09 -2.13 5.20
CA ILE A 149 20.64 -3.12 4.28
C ILE A 149 21.71 -2.49 3.38
N LYS A 150 21.44 -1.33 2.82
CA LYS A 150 22.38 -0.57 1.99
C LYS A 150 23.67 -0.25 2.76
N SER A 151 23.54 0.25 3.98
CA SER A 151 24.69 0.61 4.83
C SER A 151 25.53 -0.62 5.22
N LEU A 152 24.90 -1.77 5.53
CA LEU A 152 25.60 -3.02 5.78
C LEU A 152 26.43 -3.48 4.57
N ASN A 153 25.87 -3.41 3.37
CA ASN A 153 26.58 -3.77 2.15
C ASN A 153 27.73 -2.81 1.85
N GLN A 154 27.57 -1.51 2.13
CA GLN A 154 28.63 -0.51 2.00
C GLN A 154 29.77 -0.78 2.97
N ILE A 155 29.51 -1.12 4.25
CA ILE A 155 30.53 -1.49 5.22
C ILE A 155 31.30 -2.71 4.71
N ARG A 156 30.61 -3.76 4.27
CA ARG A 156 31.24 -4.97 3.74
C ARG A 156 32.15 -4.66 2.54
N HIS A 157 31.67 -3.84 1.61
CA HIS A 157 32.45 -3.45 0.44
C HIS A 157 33.70 -2.66 0.85
N LEU A 158 33.58 -1.62 1.68
CA LEU A 158 34.69 -0.80 2.16
C LEU A 158 35.70 -1.63 2.98
N SER A 159 35.25 -2.61 3.78
CA SER A 159 36.17 -3.48 4.51
C SER A 159 36.87 -4.47 3.60
N PHE A 160 36.27 -4.88 2.51
CA PHE A 160 36.88 -5.82 1.55
C PHE A 160 37.89 -5.15 0.65
N THR A 161 37.63 -3.91 0.19
CA THR A 161 38.49 -3.14 -0.75
C THR A 161 39.50 -2.24 -0.04
N GLY A 162 39.32 -2.02 1.27
CA GLY A 162 40.17 -1.17 2.08
C GLY A 162 41.40 -1.88 2.67
N PRO A 163 42.14 -1.18 3.57
CA PRO A 163 43.34 -1.73 4.22
C PRO A 163 43.10 -3.06 4.92
N ASP A 164 44.07 -3.98 4.80
CA ASP A 164 43.96 -5.38 5.31
C ASP A 164 43.63 -5.48 6.80
N CYS A 165 44.08 -4.54 7.64
CA CYS A 165 43.74 -4.51 9.06
C CYS A 165 42.23 -4.34 9.33
N LEU A 166 41.52 -3.63 8.48
CA LEU A 166 40.06 -3.48 8.57
C LEU A 166 39.36 -4.74 8.09
N ARG A 167 39.84 -5.31 7.00
CA ARG A 167 39.35 -6.60 6.52
C ARG A 167 39.50 -7.70 7.57
N ALA A 168 40.66 -7.81 8.19
CA ALA A 168 40.91 -8.79 9.24
C ALA A 168 39.96 -8.60 10.45
N ARG A 169 39.71 -7.37 10.84
CA ARG A 169 38.84 -7.04 11.99
C ARG A 169 37.35 -7.27 11.72
N LEU A 170 36.87 -6.98 10.52
CA LEU A 170 35.43 -6.96 10.21
C LEU A 170 34.94 -8.21 9.45
N LYS A 171 35.86 -9.04 8.94
CA LYS A 171 35.54 -10.27 8.21
C LYS A 171 34.83 -11.27 9.10
N GLY A 172 33.73 -11.85 8.59
CA GLY A 172 33.01 -12.93 9.27
C GLY A 172 32.05 -12.47 10.35
N LEU A 173 31.98 -11.17 10.66
CA LEU A 173 31.02 -10.66 11.64
C LEU A 173 29.58 -10.81 11.12
N SER A 174 28.69 -11.19 12.05
CA SER A 174 27.27 -11.32 11.76
C SER A 174 26.65 -9.95 11.41
N PRO A 175 25.49 -9.90 10.76
CA PRO A 175 24.78 -8.65 10.50
C PRO A 175 24.37 -7.85 11.76
N VAL A 176 24.42 -8.48 12.93
CA VAL A 176 24.15 -7.86 14.24
C VAL A 176 25.43 -7.26 14.81
N MET A 177 26.54 -7.99 14.76
CA MET A 177 27.82 -7.54 15.35
C MET A 177 28.56 -6.55 14.46
N LEU A 178 28.42 -6.63 13.15
CA LEU A 178 29.14 -5.78 12.20
C LEU A 178 28.89 -4.28 12.44
N PRO A 179 27.65 -3.79 12.65
CA PRO A 179 27.40 -2.38 12.95
C PRO A 179 28.04 -1.90 14.26
N VAL A 180 28.03 -2.74 15.29
CA VAL A 180 28.60 -2.45 16.60
C VAL A 180 30.11 -2.27 16.47
N GLU A 181 30.81 -3.23 15.86
CA GLU A 181 32.24 -3.16 15.63
C GLU A 181 32.64 -2.01 14.70
N ALA A 182 31.84 -1.74 13.67
CA ALA A 182 32.02 -0.61 12.76
C ALA A 182 31.91 0.72 13.49
N ALA A 183 30.89 0.91 14.33
CA ALA A 183 30.69 2.13 15.12
C ALA A 183 31.80 2.36 16.16
N ALA A 184 32.43 1.30 16.65
CA ALA A 184 33.52 1.34 17.63
C ALA A 184 34.90 1.65 17.02
N LEU A 185 35.02 1.75 15.70
CA LEU A 185 36.27 2.12 15.04
C LEU A 185 36.71 3.53 15.49
N ARG A 186 38.03 3.72 15.63
CA ARG A 186 38.62 5.02 16.01
C ARG A 186 39.52 5.55 14.90
N PRO A 187 38.99 6.42 14.02
CA PRO A 187 39.84 7.15 13.07
C PRO A 187 40.81 8.05 13.82
N ARG A 188 42.11 7.98 13.51
CA ARG A 188 43.14 8.83 14.15
C ARG A 188 43.70 9.78 13.10
N ALA A 189 43.68 11.08 13.40
CA ALA A 189 44.36 12.07 12.59
C ALA A 189 45.89 11.77 12.52
N GLY A 190 46.53 12.00 11.39
CA GLY A 190 47.94 11.70 11.18
C GLY A 190 48.23 10.22 10.81
N SER A 191 47.25 9.34 10.74
CA SER A 191 47.41 8.02 10.15
C SER A 191 47.40 8.11 8.60
N ASP A 192 47.72 7.01 7.94
CA ASP A 192 47.61 6.90 6.47
C ASP A 192 46.21 7.43 6.03
N PRO A 193 46.16 8.32 5.02
CA PRO A 193 44.92 8.97 4.61
C PRO A 193 43.82 8.00 4.17
N VAL A 194 44.17 6.87 3.50
CA VAL A 194 43.21 5.87 3.08
C VAL A 194 42.63 5.14 4.28
N LEU A 195 43.51 4.76 5.24
CA LEU A 195 43.09 4.09 6.48
C LEU A 195 42.18 5.02 7.30
N TYR A 196 42.54 6.30 7.43
CA TYR A 196 41.73 7.29 8.15
C TYR A 196 40.33 7.43 7.54
N ALA A 197 40.26 7.74 6.23
CA ALA A 197 39.02 7.95 5.52
C ALA A 197 38.13 6.69 5.53
N THR A 198 38.71 5.51 5.32
CA THR A 198 37.98 4.25 5.34
C THR A 198 37.41 3.96 6.73
N LYS A 199 38.20 4.13 7.81
CA LYS A 199 37.70 4.00 9.20
C LYS A 199 36.57 4.95 9.51
N LEU A 200 36.70 6.23 9.11
CA LEU A 200 35.68 7.25 9.35
C LEU A 200 34.38 6.90 8.61
N SER A 201 34.47 6.49 7.36
CA SER A 201 33.32 6.06 6.55
C SER A 201 32.59 4.86 7.15
N ILE A 202 33.34 3.82 7.53
CA ILE A 202 32.77 2.62 8.15
C ILE A 202 32.16 2.94 9.50
N GLN A 203 32.80 3.77 10.33
CA GLN A 203 32.27 4.21 11.63
C GLN A 203 30.96 4.96 11.45
N THR A 204 30.88 5.90 10.50
CA THR A 204 29.67 6.68 10.18
C THR A 204 28.53 5.78 9.77
N LEU A 205 28.80 4.78 8.90
CA LEU A 205 27.80 3.83 8.46
C LEU A 205 27.35 2.91 9.62
N GLY A 206 28.27 2.47 10.48
CA GLY A 206 27.93 1.69 11.67
C GLY A 206 27.00 2.44 12.63
N ARG A 207 27.32 3.68 12.97
CA ARG A 207 26.47 4.54 13.82
C ARG A 207 25.10 4.77 13.20
N ARG A 208 25.05 4.99 11.86
CA ARG A 208 23.78 5.12 11.14
C ARG A 208 22.92 3.87 11.28
N ILE A 209 23.49 2.68 11.17
CA ILE A 209 22.73 1.41 11.31
C ILE A 209 22.15 1.31 12.71
N LEU A 210 22.92 1.59 13.76
CA LEU A 210 22.45 1.54 15.14
C LEU A 210 21.27 2.51 15.37
N ALA A 211 21.36 3.73 14.85
CA ALA A 211 20.27 4.71 14.93
C ALA A 211 19.01 4.22 14.17
N LEU A 212 19.16 3.59 13.00
CA LEU A 212 18.05 3.05 12.24
C LEU A 212 17.40 1.84 12.94
N GLU A 213 18.17 1.06 13.68
CA GLU A 213 17.66 -0.05 14.49
C GLU A 213 16.84 0.46 15.69
N GLU A 214 17.31 1.50 16.35
CA GLU A 214 16.57 2.16 17.43
C GLU A 214 15.27 2.82 16.92
N GLU A 215 15.32 3.51 15.78
CA GLU A 215 14.13 4.06 15.11
C GLU A 215 13.11 2.96 14.78
N THR A 216 13.59 1.84 14.22
CA THR A 216 12.74 0.71 13.87
C THR A 216 12.08 0.07 15.11
N ALA A 217 12.80 -0.05 16.21
CA ALA A 217 12.26 -0.58 17.47
C ALA A 217 11.12 0.27 18.01
N ARG A 218 11.30 1.60 18.05
CA ARG A 218 10.22 2.54 18.46
C ARG A 218 8.99 2.45 17.56
N ILE A 219 9.21 2.35 16.24
CA ILE A 219 8.10 2.18 15.29
C ILE A 219 7.37 0.85 15.54
N ASP A 220 8.10 -0.22 15.87
CA ASP A 220 7.52 -1.54 16.14
C ASP A 220 6.68 -1.56 17.42
N GLU A 221 7.05 -0.82 18.45
CA GLU A 221 6.24 -0.65 19.66
C GLU A 221 4.88 -0.02 19.33
N VAL A 222 4.88 1.13 18.65
CA VAL A 222 3.63 1.82 18.26
C VAL A 222 2.79 0.98 17.30
N LEU A 223 3.42 0.28 16.35
CA LEU A 223 2.71 -0.66 15.47
C LEU A 223 2.08 -1.80 16.26
N GLY A 224 2.77 -2.31 17.29
CA GLY A 224 2.27 -3.35 18.18
C GLY A 224 0.98 -2.93 18.87
N GLU A 225 0.95 -1.74 19.44
CA GLU A 225 -0.24 -1.17 20.10
C GLU A 225 -1.40 -0.98 19.11
N LEU A 226 -1.15 -0.42 17.93
CA LEU A 226 -2.17 -0.22 16.91
C LEU A 226 -2.75 -1.54 16.39
N VAL A 227 -1.91 -2.56 16.18
CA VAL A 227 -2.37 -3.89 15.75
C VAL A 227 -3.18 -4.56 16.84
N ALA A 228 -2.70 -4.52 18.10
CA ALA A 228 -3.40 -5.11 19.23
C ALA A 228 -4.77 -4.43 19.50
N GLY A 229 -4.83 -3.12 19.30
CA GLY A 229 -6.08 -2.38 19.43
C GLY A 229 -7.11 -2.64 18.32
N LEU A 230 -6.63 -2.85 17.07
CA LEU A 230 -7.51 -3.00 15.90
C LEU A 230 -7.90 -4.46 15.63
N ALA A 231 -6.96 -5.39 15.75
CA ALA A 231 -7.14 -6.79 15.37
C ALA A 231 -6.24 -7.73 16.19
N PRO A 232 -6.45 -7.85 17.51
CA PRO A 232 -5.59 -8.65 18.40
C PRO A 232 -5.54 -10.12 18.00
N SER A 233 -6.61 -10.66 17.46
CA SER A 233 -6.72 -12.06 17.04
C SER A 233 -5.78 -12.42 15.88
N LEU A 234 -5.31 -11.43 15.09
CA LEU A 234 -4.29 -11.66 14.06
C LEU A 234 -2.95 -12.10 14.65
N LEU A 235 -2.57 -11.54 15.80
CA LEU A 235 -1.32 -11.88 16.48
C LEU A 235 -1.33 -13.28 17.09
N GLY A 236 -2.51 -13.86 17.31
CA GLY A 236 -2.68 -15.25 17.74
C GLY A 236 -2.44 -16.28 16.63
N LEU A 237 -2.39 -15.87 15.37
CA LEU A 237 -2.13 -16.78 14.26
C LEU A 237 -0.64 -17.11 14.16
N TYR A 238 -0.33 -18.39 14.05
CA TYR A 238 1.05 -18.85 13.95
C TYR A 238 1.82 -18.18 12.80
N GLY A 239 2.98 -17.63 13.10
CA GLY A 239 3.85 -16.96 12.13
C GLY A 239 3.41 -15.54 11.74
N VAL A 240 2.35 -15.01 12.35
CA VAL A 240 1.91 -13.62 12.16
C VAL A 240 2.52 -12.74 13.24
N GLY A 241 3.55 -11.98 12.90
CA GLY A 241 4.12 -10.94 13.76
C GLY A 241 3.53 -9.56 13.45
N VAL A 242 3.83 -8.58 14.31
CA VAL A 242 3.36 -7.18 14.20
C VAL A 242 3.54 -6.60 12.80
N GLY A 243 4.71 -6.77 12.18
CA GLY A 243 4.98 -6.23 10.84
C GLY A 243 4.13 -6.85 9.74
N SER A 244 3.86 -8.17 9.80
CA SER A 244 2.98 -8.85 8.85
C SER A 244 1.52 -8.46 9.06
N ALA A 245 1.07 -8.40 10.33
CA ALA A 245 -0.28 -7.96 10.68
C ALA A 245 -0.53 -6.52 10.21
N ALA A 246 0.37 -5.58 10.52
CA ALA A 246 0.26 -4.19 10.07
C ALA A 246 0.18 -4.08 8.54
N ALA A 247 1.01 -4.83 7.78
CA ALA A 247 0.96 -4.81 6.33
C ALA A 247 -0.38 -5.33 5.78
N LEU A 248 -0.97 -6.36 6.40
CA LEU A 248 -2.28 -6.90 6.03
C LEU A 248 -3.41 -5.93 6.36
N LEU A 249 -3.38 -5.29 7.54
CA LEU A 249 -4.36 -4.29 7.96
C LEU A 249 -4.31 -3.03 7.08
N VAL A 250 -3.12 -2.55 6.73
CA VAL A 250 -2.95 -1.44 5.77
C VAL A 250 -3.53 -1.78 4.39
N ALA A 251 -3.37 -3.02 3.93
CA ALA A 251 -3.97 -3.45 2.68
C ALA A 251 -5.51 -3.51 2.76
N ALA A 252 -6.06 -3.99 3.87
CA ALA A 252 -7.49 -4.00 4.13
C ALA A 252 -8.07 -2.57 4.14
N GLY A 253 -7.42 -1.64 4.86
CA GLY A 253 -7.86 -0.25 5.03
C GLY A 253 -8.81 -0.08 6.21
N ASP A 254 -9.24 1.16 6.45
CA ASP A 254 -10.06 1.53 7.61
C ASP A 254 -11.57 1.29 7.39
N ASN A 255 -12.00 1.00 6.18
CA ASN A 255 -13.40 0.75 5.83
C ASN A 255 -13.63 -0.73 5.46
N PRO A 256 -14.07 -1.54 6.43
CA PRO A 256 -14.17 -3.00 6.28
C PRO A 256 -15.20 -3.45 5.24
N GLU A 257 -16.23 -2.63 4.95
CA GLU A 257 -17.26 -2.89 3.94
C GLU A 257 -16.69 -3.05 2.51
N ARG A 258 -15.44 -2.65 2.27
CA ARG A 258 -14.74 -2.88 1.00
C ARG A 258 -14.45 -4.35 0.75
N LEU A 259 -14.21 -5.12 1.82
CA LEU A 259 -13.82 -6.52 1.74
C LEU A 259 -15.01 -7.46 1.97
N ARG A 260 -15.91 -7.50 0.99
CA ARG A 260 -17.19 -8.23 1.07
C ARG A 260 -17.07 -9.75 1.17
N SER A 261 -15.91 -10.32 0.83
CA SER A 261 -15.73 -11.77 0.84
C SER A 261 -14.24 -12.15 0.96
N GLU A 262 -14.01 -13.39 1.40
CA GLU A 262 -12.68 -13.99 1.43
C GLU A 262 -12.04 -14.05 0.03
N ALA A 263 -12.82 -14.27 -1.01
CA ALA A 263 -12.34 -14.26 -2.39
C ALA A 263 -11.86 -12.87 -2.82
N ALA A 264 -12.58 -11.80 -2.43
CA ALA A 264 -12.16 -10.42 -2.68
C ALA A 264 -10.86 -10.09 -1.94
N TRP A 265 -10.71 -10.54 -0.71
CA TRP A 265 -9.47 -10.42 0.07
C TRP A 265 -8.30 -11.15 -0.60
N ALA A 266 -8.49 -12.40 -1.01
CA ALA A 266 -7.45 -13.15 -1.70
C ALA A 266 -7.06 -12.51 -3.05
N HIS A 267 -8.02 -11.91 -3.74
CA HIS A 267 -7.77 -11.17 -4.97
C HIS A 267 -6.95 -9.89 -4.69
N LEU A 268 -7.32 -9.13 -3.67
CA LEU A 268 -6.56 -7.96 -3.22
C LEU A 268 -5.12 -8.30 -2.84
N CYS A 269 -4.90 -9.42 -2.13
CA CYS A 269 -3.56 -9.89 -1.79
C CYS A 269 -2.77 -10.48 -2.96
N GLY A 270 -3.36 -10.59 -4.15
CA GLY A 270 -2.71 -11.19 -5.32
C GLY A 270 -2.46 -12.70 -5.20
N VAL A 271 -3.25 -13.42 -4.38
CA VAL A 271 -3.13 -14.86 -4.16
C VAL A 271 -4.30 -15.66 -4.75
N ALA A 272 -5.33 -15.01 -5.28
CA ALA A 272 -6.33 -15.65 -6.10
C ALA A 272 -5.83 -15.73 -7.55
N PRO A 273 -5.87 -16.91 -8.19
CA PRO A 273 -5.52 -17.03 -9.61
C PRO A 273 -6.55 -16.30 -10.48
N ILE A 274 -6.08 -15.74 -11.60
CA ILE A 274 -6.96 -15.13 -12.60
C ILE A 274 -7.22 -16.17 -13.68
N GLU A 275 -8.49 -16.37 -14.00
CA GLU A 275 -8.87 -17.22 -15.10
C GLU A 275 -8.31 -16.70 -16.44
N ALA A 276 -7.78 -17.62 -17.22
CA ALA A 276 -7.22 -17.37 -18.55
C ALA A 276 -7.62 -18.49 -19.52
N SER A 277 -8.82 -19.02 -19.30
CA SER A 277 -9.39 -20.12 -20.07
C SER A 277 -9.79 -19.63 -21.47
N SER A 278 -9.70 -20.52 -22.45
CA SER A 278 -10.12 -20.29 -23.82
C SER A 278 -10.69 -21.58 -24.42
N GLY A 279 -11.93 -21.56 -24.86
CA GLY A 279 -12.61 -22.74 -25.39
C GLY A 279 -12.66 -23.89 -24.38
N LYS A 280 -12.14 -25.06 -24.77
CA LYS A 280 -12.11 -26.26 -23.91
C LYS A 280 -10.95 -26.32 -22.92
N VAL A 281 -10.04 -25.33 -22.94
CA VAL A 281 -8.82 -25.31 -22.10
C VAL A 281 -9.05 -24.43 -20.87
N VAL A 282 -9.08 -25.06 -19.69
CA VAL A 282 -9.12 -24.35 -18.41
C VAL A 282 -7.70 -24.00 -17.98
N ARG A 283 -7.39 -22.71 -17.95
CA ARG A 283 -6.08 -22.17 -17.53
C ARG A 283 -6.24 -21.03 -16.53
N HIS A 284 -5.25 -20.90 -15.66
CA HIS A 284 -5.17 -19.82 -14.70
C HIS A 284 -3.80 -19.15 -14.79
N ARG A 285 -3.77 -17.84 -14.59
CA ARG A 285 -2.52 -17.05 -14.52
C ARG A 285 -2.37 -16.40 -13.16
N LEU A 286 -1.15 -15.96 -12.85
CA LEU A 286 -0.87 -15.24 -11.62
C LEU A 286 -1.57 -13.86 -11.61
N ASN A 287 -2.17 -13.52 -10.48
CA ASN A 287 -2.65 -12.16 -10.23
C ASN A 287 -1.45 -11.26 -9.88
N ARG A 288 -1.03 -10.43 -10.85
CA ARG A 288 0.04 -9.44 -10.66
C ARG A 288 -0.48 -8.06 -10.22
N GLY A 289 -1.80 -7.87 -10.19
CA GLY A 289 -2.46 -6.61 -9.84
C GLY A 289 -2.77 -6.45 -8.36
N GLY A 290 -2.51 -7.48 -7.54
CA GLY A 290 -2.76 -7.40 -6.10
C GLY A 290 -1.78 -6.53 -5.32
N ASP A 291 -2.12 -6.24 -4.07
CA ASP A 291 -1.25 -5.49 -3.15
C ASP A 291 0.05 -6.27 -2.88
N ARG A 292 1.18 -5.68 -3.31
CA ARG A 292 2.51 -6.31 -3.20
C ARG A 292 2.95 -6.50 -1.76
N HIS A 293 2.51 -5.63 -0.85
CA HIS A 293 2.93 -5.67 0.54
C HIS A 293 2.14 -6.71 1.32
N ALA A 294 0.83 -6.82 1.06
CA ALA A 294 0.03 -7.93 1.57
C ALA A 294 0.55 -9.28 1.04
N ASN A 295 0.87 -9.36 -0.25
CA ASN A 295 1.46 -10.55 -0.84
C ASN A 295 2.80 -10.96 -0.19
N ALA A 296 3.66 -9.98 0.10
CA ALA A 296 4.94 -10.18 0.80
C ALA A 296 4.73 -10.58 2.26
N ALA A 297 3.75 -10.00 2.96
CA ALA A 297 3.40 -10.41 4.33
C ALA A 297 2.93 -11.87 4.39
N LEU A 298 2.05 -12.26 3.47
CA LEU A 298 1.61 -13.67 3.34
C LEU A 298 2.77 -14.61 3.02
N TRP A 299 3.69 -14.18 2.16
CA TRP A 299 4.90 -14.96 1.86
C TRP A 299 5.77 -15.12 3.11
N HIS A 300 5.96 -14.06 3.88
CA HIS A 300 6.76 -14.10 5.10
C HIS A 300 6.17 -15.07 6.13
N ILE A 301 4.84 -15.02 6.35
CA ILE A 301 4.14 -15.96 7.23
C ILE A 301 4.34 -17.40 6.77
N VAL A 302 4.20 -17.67 5.47
CA VAL A 302 4.44 -19.00 4.89
C VAL A 302 5.88 -19.46 5.13
N MET A 303 6.87 -18.58 4.94
CA MET A 303 8.28 -18.95 5.16
C MET A 303 8.56 -19.31 6.63
N VAL A 304 8.01 -18.58 7.58
CA VAL A 304 8.09 -18.90 9.00
C VAL A 304 7.46 -20.27 9.27
N ARG A 305 6.25 -20.51 8.76
CA ARG A 305 5.54 -21.80 8.96
C ARG A 305 6.27 -22.98 8.33
N MET A 306 6.85 -22.82 7.15
CA MET A 306 7.63 -23.88 6.49
C MET A 306 8.86 -24.32 7.30
N VAL A 307 9.39 -23.44 8.16
CA VAL A 307 10.55 -23.76 9.02
C VAL A 307 10.11 -24.41 10.33
N SER A 308 9.08 -23.88 10.98
CA SER A 308 8.78 -24.16 12.39
C SER A 308 7.39 -24.75 12.67
N ASP A 309 6.45 -24.74 11.72
CA ASP A 309 5.12 -25.34 11.90
C ASP A 309 5.08 -26.79 11.38
N PRO A 310 4.86 -27.78 12.26
CA PRO A 310 4.84 -29.19 11.86
C PRO A 310 3.82 -29.52 10.77
N ARG A 311 2.59 -28.95 10.87
CA ARG A 311 1.52 -29.18 9.87
C ARG A 311 1.90 -28.67 8.50
N THR A 312 2.53 -27.49 8.45
CA THR A 312 3.01 -26.92 7.19
C THR A 312 4.15 -27.74 6.61
N ARG A 313 5.07 -28.25 7.43
CA ARG A 313 6.18 -29.10 6.99
C ARG A 313 5.66 -30.40 6.37
N GLU A 314 4.75 -31.10 7.05
CA GLU A 314 4.11 -32.32 6.52
C GLU A 314 3.40 -32.06 5.18
N TYR A 315 2.69 -30.92 5.08
CA TYR A 315 2.06 -30.52 3.82
C TYR A 315 3.08 -30.34 2.71
N VAL A 316 4.20 -29.64 3.00
CA VAL A 316 5.28 -29.39 2.02
C VAL A 316 5.89 -30.69 1.54
N GLU A 317 6.21 -31.62 2.46
CA GLU A 317 6.77 -32.93 2.13
C GLU A 317 5.83 -33.73 1.21
N ARG A 318 4.55 -33.80 1.56
CA ARG A 318 3.55 -34.51 0.75
C ARG A 318 3.45 -33.91 -0.65
N ARG A 319 3.35 -32.56 -0.76
CA ARG A 319 3.20 -31.90 -2.07
C ARG A 319 4.47 -31.99 -2.92
N THR A 320 5.64 -32.06 -2.27
CA THR A 320 6.91 -32.31 -2.97
C THR A 320 6.97 -33.73 -3.53
N LYS A 321 6.53 -34.73 -2.78
CA LYS A 321 6.42 -36.11 -3.26
C LYS A 321 5.42 -36.26 -4.44
N GLU A 322 4.40 -35.42 -4.48
CA GLU A 322 3.45 -35.31 -5.61
C GLU A 322 4.03 -34.54 -6.82
N GLY A 323 5.30 -34.18 -6.82
CA GLY A 323 6.00 -33.50 -7.92
C GLY A 323 5.76 -31.99 -8.01
N ARG A 324 5.19 -31.35 -6.97
CA ARG A 324 5.01 -29.89 -6.97
C ARG A 324 6.32 -29.16 -6.67
N SER A 325 6.58 -28.10 -7.41
CA SER A 325 7.72 -27.22 -7.13
C SER A 325 7.52 -26.41 -5.86
N LYS A 326 8.62 -26.04 -5.20
CA LYS A 326 8.59 -25.19 -4.00
C LYS A 326 7.79 -23.87 -4.21
N LEU A 327 7.90 -23.26 -5.39
CA LEU A 327 7.18 -22.03 -5.69
C LEU A 327 5.66 -22.24 -5.82
N GLU A 328 5.22 -23.38 -6.37
CA GLU A 328 3.79 -23.74 -6.40
C GLU A 328 3.25 -23.97 -4.99
N ILE A 329 3.99 -24.70 -4.17
CA ILE A 329 3.61 -24.96 -2.78
C ILE A 329 3.46 -23.65 -2.00
N ILE A 330 4.42 -22.74 -2.11
CA ILE A 330 4.35 -21.41 -1.46
C ILE A 330 3.12 -20.64 -1.95
N ARG A 331 2.77 -20.67 -3.23
CA ARG A 331 1.56 -20.00 -3.75
C ARG A 331 0.28 -20.56 -3.15
N ILE A 332 0.20 -21.90 -3.03
CA ILE A 332 -0.95 -22.55 -2.41
C ILE A 332 -1.05 -22.19 -0.93
N LEU A 333 0.07 -22.26 -0.20
CA LEU A 333 0.12 -21.92 1.22
C LEU A 333 -0.27 -20.45 1.47
N LYS A 334 0.18 -19.50 0.64
CA LYS A 334 -0.26 -18.10 0.73
C LYS A 334 -1.77 -17.96 0.60
N ARG A 335 -2.41 -18.75 -0.27
CA ARG A 335 -3.85 -18.74 -0.43
C ARG A 335 -4.57 -19.27 0.82
N TYR A 336 -4.01 -20.31 1.46
CA TYR A 336 -4.53 -20.84 2.72
C TYR A 336 -4.37 -19.84 3.87
N VAL A 337 -3.19 -19.21 4.00
CA VAL A 337 -2.97 -18.16 5.00
C VAL A 337 -3.91 -16.98 4.79
N ALA A 338 -4.15 -16.54 3.55
CA ALA A 338 -5.09 -15.47 3.27
C ALA A 338 -6.52 -15.82 3.73
N ARG A 339 -6.96 -17.09 3.55
CA ARG A 339 -8.25 -17.59 4.03
C ARG A 339 -8.31 -17.58 5.56
N GLU A 340 -7.25 -18.00 6.22
CA GLU A 340 -7.15 -18.02 7.67
C GLU A 340 -7.14 -16.61 8.28
N VAL A 341 -6.45 -15.67 7.63
CA VAL A 341 -6.36 -14.26 8.06
C VAL A 341 -7.70 -13.53 7.93
N TYR A 342 -8.48 -13.81 6.88
CA TYR A 342 -9.70 -13.05 6.56
C TYR A 342 -10.70 -12.91 7.73
N PRO A 343 -11.01 -13.96 8.52
CA PRO A 343 -11.90 -13.86 9.67
C PRO A 343 -11.41 -12.92 10.79
N HIS A 344 -10.11 -12.66 10.83
CA HIS A 344 -9.46 -11.84 11.85
C HIS A 344 -9.25 -10.38 11.44
N LEU A 345 -9.63 -10.02 10.20
CA LEU A 345 -9.65 -8.63 9.77
C LEU A 345 -10.84 -7.89 10.38
N PRO A 346 -10.76 -6.58 10.61
CA PRO A 346 -11.91 -5.78 11.05
C PRO A 346 -13.10 -6.00 10.12
N ARG A 347 -14.29 -6.17 10.71
CA ARG A 347 -15.56 -6.35 10.00
C ARG A 347 -16.48 -5.18 10.32
N PRO A 348 -17.50 -4.91 9.45
CA PRO A 348 -18.55 -3.95 9.74
C PRO A 348 -19.27 -4.26 11.04
#